data_5e9a8a7a91e26d23015293576dbc7964
#
_entry.id   5e9a8a7a91e26d23015293576dbc7964
#
_cell.length_a   1.000
_cell.length_b   1.000
_cell.length_c   1.000
_cell.angle_alpha   90.00
_cell.angle_beta   90.00
_cell.angle_gamma   90.00
#
_symmetry.space_group_name_H-M   'P 1'
#
loop_
_entity.id
_entity.type
_entity.pdbx_description
1 polymer ?
#
loop_
_entity_poly.entity_id
_entity_poly.type
_entity_poly.pdbx_seq_one_letter_code
_entity_poly.pdbx_strand_id
1 'polypeptide(L)'
;MKENKKTNTFRAFQNRNYALFFTGQSISQIGTWMQRTGVIWVVYNMTHSTFMLGLTIFASQFPSFLFSLFGGIASDRCNRYKILLFTQTASLIQAALLAILVLTNHTTVFGLLTLSVILGIINAFDMPARQPMIHELVTDKADLPNALALNSSLVNLARLIGPALSGIILVKFGAGVCFLLNAVSFVAVITSLLLIKLPEYNPPHVKKKVTSELMEGFLYLKQNPAIGIILLMLSLVSLLVLPYDTLLPEFAKVIFKGDAATFGYISSFMGLGALAGTLFLASLKKGTDLKIVLLINIIILGFGLMLFSHIDYFPMAMLFATMSGFGAMSQTTICLTIVQVNTEAHMRGRVMSFLAMSVFGMLPLGSLIIGSISQHIGAPNTLLCQGLIAIIIAIVFSNFLRKDKLNKKEMDELNEVEEEIIKKI
;
A
#
# COMPACT_ATOMS: atom_id res chain seq x y z
N MET A 1 -26.11 -33.74 9.72
CA MET A 1 -26.45 -32.46 10.35
C MET A 1 -25.24 -31.53 10.21
N LYS A 2 -25.27 -30.53 9.32
CA LYS A 2 -24.22 -29.47 9.27
C LYS A 2 -24.55 -28.50 10.39
N GLU A 3 -23.77 -28.53 11.46
CA GLU A 3 -23.82 -27.47 12.48
C GLU A 3 -23.66 -26.13 11.82
N ASN A 4 -24.65 -25.29 11.99
CA ASN A 4 -24.67 -23.89 11.60
C ASN A 4 -23.72 -23.14 12.55
N LYS A 5 -22.40 -23.28 12.38
CA LYS A 5 -21.41 -22.50 13.13
C LYS A 5 -21.66 -21.04 12.80
N LYS A 6 -22.29 -20.32 13.72
CA LYS A 6 -22.41 -18.86 13.68
C LYS A 6 -21.05 -18.30 13.27
N THR A 7 -21.00 -17.58 12.16
CA THR A 7 -19.77 -16.89 11.68
C THR A 7 -19.42 -15.80 12.67
N ASN A 8 -18.55 -16.12 13.62
CA ASN A 8 -18.05 -15.13 14.57
C ASN A 8 -16.96 -14.31 13.86
N THR A 9 -17.21 -13.03 13.63
CA THR A 9 -16.31 -12.09 12.96
C THR A 9 -14.93 -12.01 13.63
N PHE A 10 -14.83 -12.37 14.91
CA PHE A 10 -13.60 -12.32 15.71
C PHE A 10 -13.07 -13.71 16.06
N ARG A 11 -13.36 -14.72 15.24
CA ARG A 11 -12.98 -16.11 15.54
C ARG A 11 -11.47 -16.33 15.64
N ALA A 12 -10.66 -15.63 14.82
CA ALA A 12 -9.21 -15.74 14.86
C ALA A 12 -8.61 -15.31 16.21
N PHE A 13 -9.27 -14.45 17.00
CA PHE A 13 -8.81 -14.06 18.34
C PHE A 13 -8.92 -15.16 19.39
N GLN A 14 -9.61 -16.24 19.12
CA GLN A 14 -9.59 -17.43 20.01
C GLN A 14 -8.19 -18.06 20.06
N ASN A 15 -7.37 -17.84 19.01
CA ASN A 15 -5.96 -18.20 19.03
C ASN A 15 -5.15 -17.13 19.79
N ARG A 16 -4.62 -17.50 20.95
CA ARG A 16 -3.83 -16.61 21.84
C ARG A 16 -2.64 -15.97 21.10
N ASN A 17 -1.90 -16.72 20.31
CA ASN A 17 -0.74 -16.21 19.60
C ASN A 17 -1.13 -15.16 18.56
N TYR A 18 -2.22 -15.41 17.81
CA TYR A 18 -2.74 -14.42 16.86
C TYR A 18 -3.26 -13.17 17.57
N ALA A 19 -3.99 -13.31 18.68
CA ALA A 19 -4.51 -12.18 19.45
C ALA A 19 -3.38 -11.27 19.98
N LEU A 20 -2.31 -11.86 20.53
CA LEU A 20 -1.12 -11.13 20.97
C LEU A 20 -0.46 -10.37 19.80
N PHE A 21 -0.22 -11.07 18.69
CA PHE A 21 0.37 -10.48 17.50
C PHE A 21 -0.47 -9.32 16.96
N PHE A 22 -1.77 -9.53 16.80
CA PHE A 22 -2.70 -8.52 16.29
C PHE A 22 -2.73 -7.27 17.18
N THR A 23 -2.80 -7.44 18.51
CA THR A 23 -2.84 -6.32 19.45
C THR A 23 -1.55 -5.49 19.38
N GLY A 24 -0.39 -6.14 19.42
CA GLY A 24 0.90 -5.46 19.27
C GLY A 24 1.02 -4.72 17.95
N GLN A 25 0.68 -5.41 16.85
CA GLN A 25 0.70 -4.82 15.50
C GLN A 25 -0.28 -3.65 15.35
N SER A 26 -1.44 -3.69 16.01
CA SER A 26 -2.43 -2.61 15.93
C SER A 26 -1.87 -1.29 16.47
N ILE A 27 -1.22 -1.35 17.62
CA ILE A 27 -0.61 -0.17 18.24
C ILE A 27 0.54 0.36 17.37
N SER A 28 1.42 -0.54 16.90
CA SER A 28 2.59 -0.17 16.10
C SER A 28 2.23 0.35 14.70
N GLN A 29 1.23 -0.21 14.05
CA GLN A 29 0.81 0.26 12.73
C GLN A 29 0.29 1.70 12.80
N ILE A 30 -0.50 2.03 13.80
CA ILE A 30 -0.97 3.41 14.01
C ILE A 30 0.25 4.33 14.25
N GLY A 31 1.18 3.95 15.13
CA GLY A 31 2.41 4.70 15.39
C GLY A 31 3.27 4.89 14.13
N THR A 32 3.40 3.88 13.31
CA THR A 32 4.16 3.94 12.05
C THR A 32 3.53 4.93 11.05
N TRP A 33 2.20 4.94 10.90
CA TRP A 33 1.51 5.93 10.07
C TRP A 33 1.63 7.35 10.65
N MET A 34 1.58 7.48 11.98
CA MET A 34 1.84 8.76 12.65
C MET A 34 3.26 9.27 12.35
N GLN A 35 4.28 8.43 12.51
CA GLN A 35 5.66 8.80 12.22
C GLN A 35 5.85 9.21 10.75
N ARG A 36 5.28 8.45 9.81
CA ARG A 36 5.34 8.78 8.38
C ARG A 36 4.79 10.19 8.11
N THR A 37 3.60 10.47 8.62
CA THR A 37 2.96 11.79 8.50
C THR A 37 3.82 12.88 9.17
N GLY A 38 4.34 12.59 10.35
CA GLY A 38 5.20 13.52 11.11
C GLY A 38 6.50 13.86 10.40
N VAL A 39 7.20 12.87 9.84
CA VAL A 39 8.48 13.11 9.10
C VAL A 39 8.22 13.98 7.88
N ILE A 40 7.20 13.68 7.09
CA ILE A 40 6.81 14.43 5.89
C ILE A 40 6.51 15.89 6.27
N TRP A 41 5.74 16.11 7.34
CA TRP A 41 5.39 17.45 7.82
C TRP A 41 6.61 18.22 8.31
N VAL A 42 7.51 17.61 9.09
CA VAL A 42 8.72 18.26 9.61
C VAL A 42 9.66 18.65 8.46
N VAL A 43 9.88 17.76 7.50
CA VAL A 43 10.72 18.07 6.32
C VAL A 43 10.11 19.25 5.55
N TYR A 44 8.80 19.26 5.33
CA TYR A 44 8.16 20.37 4.64
C TYR A 44 8.30 21.70 5.39
N ASN A 45 8.09 21.72 6.71
CA ASN A 45 8.26 22.94 7.51
C ASN A 45 9.71 23.47 7.54
N MET A 46 10.70 22.58 7.40
CA MET A 46 12.11 22.99 7.36
C MET A 46 12.53 23.51 5.98
N THR A 47 11.94 22.99 4.91
CA THR A 47 12.45 23.22 3.55
C THR A 47 11.51 24.02 2.66
N HIS A 48 10.23 24.02 2.95
CA HIS A 48 9.18 24.57 2.09
C HIS A 48 9.28 24.12 0.63
N SER A 49 9.74 22.87 0.40
CA SER A 49 10.05 22.32 -0.91
C SER A 49 9.28 21.03 -1.17
N THR A 50 8.51 21.01 -2.24
CA THR A 50 7.80 19.81 -2.72
C THR A 50 8.78 18.75 -3.24
N PHE A 51 9.92 19.16 -3.79
CA PHE A 51 11.00 18.24 -4.15
C PHE A 51 11.49 17.47 -2.92
N MET A 52 11.72 18.15 -1.78
CA MET A 52 12.14 17.48 -0.54
C MET A 52 11.07 16.55 0.02
N LEU A 53 9.78 16.82 -0.19
CA LEU A 53 8.71 15.88 0.11
C LEU A 53 8.83 14.61 -0.73
N GLY A 54 8.99 14.77 -2.05
CA GLY A 54 9.21 13.65 -2.97
C GLY A 54 10.44 12.83 -2.60
N LEU A 55 11.56 13.50 -2.28
CA LEU A 55 12.80 12.86 -1.85
C LEU A 55 12.64 12.11 -0.53
N THR A 56 11.84 12.62 0.41
CA THR A 56 11.56 11.95 1.69
C THR A 56 10.78 10.65 1.49
N ILE A 57 9.77 10.67 0.63
CA ILE A 57 9.00 9.48 0.29
C ILE A 57 9.87 8.48 -0.47
N PHE A 58 10.67 8.95 -1.42
CA PHE A 58 11.64 8.13 -2.13
C PHE A 58 12.63 7.47 -1.16
N ALA A 59 13.23 8.24 -0.27
CA ALA A 59 14.19 7.77 0.72
C ALA A 59 13.59 6.70 1.66
N SER A 60 12.30 6.82 2.02
CA SER A 60 11.64 5.88 2.93
C SER A 60 11.13 4.61 2.26
N GLN A 61 10.83 4.63 0.96
CA GLN A 61 10.17 3.50 0.27
C GLN A 61 11.05 2.81 -0.77
N PHE A 62 11.88 3.55 -1.52
CA PHE A 62 12.71 2.98 -2.57
C PHE A 62 13.73 1.96 -2.07
N PRO A 63 14.40 2.16 -0.90
CA PRO A 63 15.27 1.13 -0.33
C PRO A 63 14.50 -0.15 0.02
N SER A 64 13.24 -0.03 0.48
CA SER A 64 12.38 -1.19 0.75
C SER A 64 12.15 -2.00 -0.52
N PHE A 65 11.87 -1.35 -1.65
CA PHE A 65 11.75 -2.01 -2.94
C PHE A 65 13.07 -2.67 -3.38
N LEU A 66 14.18 -1.93 -3.33
CA LEU A 66 15.49 -2.39 -3.80
C LEU A 66 15.98 -3.64 -3.03
N PHE A 67 15.80 -3.65 -1.71
CA PHE A 67 16.26 -4.74 -0.84
C PHE A 67 15.18 -5.80 -0.58
N SER A 68 13.96 -5.67 -1.08
CA SER A 68 12.85 -6.61 -0.85
C SER A 68 13.16 -8.04 -1.29
N LEU A 69 13.96 -8.19 -2.36
CA LEU A 69 14.43 -9.48 -2.84
C LEU A 69 15.27 -10.21 -1.78
N PHE A 70 16.21 -9.49 -1.15
CA PHE A 70 17.05 -10.03 -0.08
C PHE A 70 16.20 -10.35 1.16
N GLY A 71 15.21 -9.49 1.47
CA GLY A 71 14.25 -9.74 2.54
C GLY A 71 13.40 -10.98 2.31
N GLY A 72 12.96 -11.22 1.08
CA GLY A 72 12.26 -12.45 0.68
C GLY A 72 13.11 -13.68 0.89
N ILE A 73 14.35 -13.68 0.37
CA ILE A 73 15.30 -14.78 0.56
C ILE A 73 15.58 -15.04 2.05
N ALA A 74 15.74 -13.98 2.84
CA ALA A 74 15.95 -14.11 4.28
C ALA A 74 14.72 -14.74 4.97
N SER A 75 13.50 -14.29 4.61
CA SER A 75 12.25 -14.84 5.13
C SER A 75 12.04 -16.31 4.80
N ASP A 76 12.55 -16.79 3.64
CA ASP A 76 12.43 -18.17 3.23
C ASP A 76 13.49 -19.09 3.87
N ARG A 77 14.67 -18.55 4.22
CA ARG A 77 15.81 -19.33 4.73
C ARG A 77 16.03 -19.22 6.23
N CYS A 78 15.57 -18.14 6.84
CA CYS A 78 15.77 -17.85 8.26
C CYS A 78 14.46 -17.95 9.03
N ASN A 79 14.56 -18.03 10.35
CA ASN A 79 13.41 -18.02 11.23
C ASN A 79 12.71 -16.64 11.18
N ARG A 80 11.50 -16.59 10.63
CA ARG A 80 10.69 -15.37 10.45
C ARG A 80 10.44 -14.62 11.75
N TYR A 81 10.23 -15.34 12.84
CA TYR A 81 10.08 -14.75 14.16
C TYR A 81 11.33 -13.95 14.57
N LYS A 82 12.54 -14.51 14.35
CA LYS A 82 13.80 -13.81 14.65
C LYS A 82 13.99 -12.59 13.75
N ILE A 83 13.63 -12.71 12.46
CA ILE A 83 13.66 -11.56 11.54
C ILE A 83 12.74 -10.46 12.06
N LEU A 84 11.48 -10.77 12.41
CA LEU A 84 10.54 -9.79 12.94
C LEU A 84 11.04 -9.16 14.23
N LEU A 85 11.55 -9.92 15.17
CA LEU A 85 12.09 -9.39 16.42
C LEU A 85 13.25 -8.41 16.16
N PHE A 86 14.15 -8.76 15.24
CA PHE A 86 15.25 -7.89 14.83
C PHE A 86 14.75 -6.62 14.14
N THR A 87 13.84 -6.72 13.17
CA THR A 87 13.31 -5.55 12.43
C THR A 87 12.51 -4.63 13.33
N GLN A 88 11.69 -5.16 14.25
CA GLN A 88 10.96 -4.35 15.21
C GLN A 88 11.88 -3.64 16.22
N THR A 89 12.95 -4.30 16.66
CA THR A 89 13.97 -3.67 17.51
C THR A 89 14.74 -2.58 16.75
N ALA A 90 15.11 -2.82 15.50
CA ALA A 90 15.75 -1.81 14.66
C ALA A 90 14.82 -0.62 14.39
N SER A 91 13.50 -0.85 14.19
CA SER A 91 12.49 0.20 14.04
C SER A 91 12.30 1.01 15.32
N LEU A 92 12.34 0.36 16.49
CA LEU A 92 12.34 1.03 17.78
C LEU A 92 13.53 1.99 17.91
N ILE A 93 14.74 1.51 17.62
CA ILE A 93 15.96 2.33 17.66
C ILE A 93 15.85 3.51 16.70
N GLN A 94 15.40 3.27 15.46
CA GLN A 94 15.22 4.30 14.44
C GLN A 94 14.22 5.37 14.90
N ALA A 95 13.06 4.97 15.44
CA ALA A 95 12.04 5.90 15.93
C ALA A 95 12.52 6.68 17.17
N ALA A 96 13.27 6.03 18.08
CA ALA A 96 13.87 6.68 19.22
C ALA A 96 14.93 7.72 18.81
N LEU A 97 15.76 7.40 17.82
CA LEU A 97 16.73 8.37 17.26
C LEU A 97 16.04 9.57 16.63
N LEU A 98 14.93 9.36 15.88
CA LEU A 98 14.12 10.48 15.37
C LEU A 98 13.58 11.36 16.52
N ALA A 99 13.03 10.73 17.55
CA ALA A 99 12.52 11.46 18.71
C ALA A 99 13.61 12.27 19.39
N ILE A 100 14.79 11.67 19.63
CA ILE A 100 15.95 12.34 20.26
C ILE A 100 16.39 13.53 19.42
N LEU A 101 16.59 13.37 18.11
CA LEU A 101 17.03 14.45 17.21
C LEU A 101 16.08 15.65 17.29
N VAL A 102 14.77 15.40 17.32
CA VAL A 102 13.77 16.47 17.35
C VAL A 102 13.65 17.10 18.72
N LEU A 103 13.63 16.31 19.80
CA LEU A 103 13.48 16.80 21.18
C LEU A 103 14.73 17.59 21.63
N THR A 104 15.90 17.24 21.12
CA THR A 104 17.16 17.95 21.43
C THR A 104 17.45 19.14 20.51
N ASN A 105 16.52 19.48 19.60
CA ASN A 105 16.68 20.55 18.61
C ASN A 105 17.90 20.39 17.66
N HIS A 106 18.38 19.15 17.45
CA HIS A 106 19.45 18.83 16.50
C HIS A 106 18.90 18.29 15.19
N THR A 107 17.66 18.66 14.83
CA THR A 107 16.99 18.19 13.63
C THR A 107 17.65 18.76 12.39
N THR A 108 18.12 17.89 11.51
CA THR A 108 18.61 18.23 10.17
C THR A 108 17.85 17.46 9.12
N VAL A 109 17.66 18.06 7.94
CA VAL A 109 17.01 17.37 6.81
C VAL A 109 17.78 16.12 6.43
N PHE A 110 19.11 16.18 6.42
CA PHE A 110 19.97 15.03 6.15
C PHE A 110 19.75 13.89 7.16
N GLY A 111 19.65 14.20 8.45
CA GLY A 111 19.36 13.21 9.51
C GLY A 111 17.99 12.55 9.33
N LEU A 112 16.95 13.33 8.99
CA LEU A 112 15.61 12.81 8.71
C LEU A 112 15.61 11.90 7.49
N LEU A 113 16.26 12.27 6.40
CA LEU A 113 16.39 11.46 5.19
C LEU A 113 17.18 10.18 5.45
N THR A 114 18.29 10.24 6.18
CA THR A 114 19.10 9.07 6.53
C THR A 114 18.29 8.07 7.34
N LEU A 115 17.57 8.52 8.37
CA LEU A 115 16.72 7.67 9.19
C LEU A 115 15.51 7.13 8.39
N SER A 116 15.05 7.86 7.37
CA SER A 116 14.02 7.37 6.44
C SER A 116 14.56 6.24 5.55
N VAL A 117 15.78 6.34 5.03
CA VAL A 117 16.48 5.28 4.27
C VAL A 117 16.64 4.02 5.15
N ILE A 118 17.11 4.21 6.39
CA ILE A 118 17.27 3.10 7.35
C ILE A 118 15.94 2.39 7.58
N LEU A 119 14.84 3.13 7.79
CA LEU A 119 13.51 2.55 7.92
C LEU A 119 13.07 1.80 6.67
N GLY A 120 13.38 2.33 5.48
CA GLY A 120 13.13 1.65 4.21
C GLY A 120 13.85 0.31 4.10
N ILE A 121 15.13 0.24 4.52
CA ILE A 121 15.90 -1.00 4.57
C ILE A 121 15.28 -1.99 5.57
N ILE A 122 14.92 -1.54 6.77
CA ILE A 122 14.26 -2.38 7.78
C ILE A 122 12.97 -2.99 7.22
N ASN A 123 12.14 -2.18 6.55
CA ASN A 123 10.88 -2.62 5.97
C ASN A 123 11.07 -3.66 4.84
N ALA A 124 12.19 -3.64 4.12
CA ALA A 124 12.53 -4.63 3.11
C ALA A 124 12.59 -6.06 3.68
N PHE A 125 12.98 -6.22 4.94
CA PHE A 125 13.03 -7.50 5.63
C PHE A 125 11.78 -7.78 6.45
N ASP A 126 11.16 -6.75 7.01
CA ASP A 126 9.98 -6.88 7.87
C ASP A 126 8.75 -7.37 7.09
N MET A 127 8.44 -6.74 5.94
CA MET A 127 7.24 -7.07 5.17
C MET A 127 7.19 -8.53 4.69
N PRO A 128 8.25 -9.11 4.07
CA PRO A 128 8.22 -10.50 3.63
C PRO A 128 8.15 -11.51 4.79
N ALA A 129 8.63 -11.16 5.98
CA ALA A 129 8.57 -12.02 7.15
C ALA A 129 7.21 -11.98 7.85
N ARG A 130 6.53 -10.82 7.84
CA ARG A 130 5.27 -10.57 8.56
C ARG A 130 4.09 -11.32 7.97
N GLN A 131 3.92 -11.31 6.65
CA GLN A 131 2.76 -11.93 5.99
C GLN A 131 2.70 -13.46 6.21
N PRO A 132 3.77 -14.24 5.98
CA PRO A 132 3.76 -15.67 6.26
C PRO A 132 3.62 -16.00 7.74
N MET A 133 4.09 -15.13 8.64
CA MET A 133 3.96 -15.31 10.09
C MET A 133 2.50 -15.47 10.54
N ILE A 134 1.55 -14.77 9.88
CA ILE A 134 0.12 -14.93 10.19
C ILE A 134 -0.34 -16.38 10.00
N HIS A 135 0.16 -17.06 8.96
CA HIS A 135 -0.15 -18.46 8.69
C HIS A 135 0.42 -19.41 9.77
N GLU A 136 1.54 -19.04 10.39
CA GLU A 136 2.18 -19.82 11.47
C GLU A 136 1.48 -19.59 12.82
N LEU A 137 0.85 -18.43 13.01
CA LEU A 137 0.16 -18.05 14.24
C LEU A 137 -1.24 -18.65 14.37
N VAL A 138 -1.89 -18.95 13.26
CA VAL A 138 -3.26 -19.47 13.24
C VAL A 138 -3.22 -21.00 13.18
N THR A 139 -3.60 -21.65 14.27
CA THR A 139 -3.55 -23.12 14.40
C THR A 139 -4.58 -23.82 13.52
N ASP A 140 -5.82 -23.31 13.47
CA ASP A 140 -6.89 -23.85 12.63
C ASP A 140 -6.90 -23.12 11.27
N LYS A 141 -6.58 -23.85 10.20
CA LYS A 141 -6.61 -23.31 8.82
C LYS A 141 -7.96 -22.72 8.41
N ALA A 142 -9.06 -23.14 9.06
CA ALA A 142 -10.39 -22.58 8.83
C ALA A 142 -10.50 -21.13 9.32
N ASP A 143 -9.66 -20.69 10.24
CA ASP A 143 -9.64 -19.30 10.77
C ASP A 143 -8.70 -18.37 9.99
N LEU A 144 -7.87 -18.92 9.12
CA LEU A 144 -6.88 -18.14 8.35
C LEU A 144 -7.51 -17.04 7.48
N PRO A 145 -8.61 -17.25 6.73
CA PRO A 145 -9.26 -16.18 5.99
C PRO A 145 -9.74 -15.04 6.89
N ASN A 146 -10.24 -15.37 8.10
CA ASN A 146 -10.66 -14.38 9.08
C ASN A 146 -9.46 -13.58 9.63
N ALA A 147 -8.35 -14.23 9.94
CA ALA A 147 -7.12 -13.57 10.39
C ALA A 147 -6.55 -12.61 9.33
N LEU A 148 -6.52 -13.03 8.07
CA LEU A 148 -6.06 -12.19 6.96
C LEU A 148 -6.98 -10.99 6.73
N ALA A 149 -8.30 -11.17 6.83
CA ALA A 149 -9.27 -10.08 6.72
C ALA A 149 -9.12 -9.07 7.85
N LEU A 150 -8.95 -9.52 9.10
CA LEU A 150 -8.69 -8.66 10.25
C LEU A 150 -7.37 -7.88 10.09
N ASN A 151 -6.30 -8.52 9.64
CA ASN A 151 -5.02 -7.84 9.39
C ASN A 151 -5.14 -6.78 8.29
N SER A 152 -5.86 -7.05 7.22
CA SER A 152 -6.13 -6.06 6.15
C SER A 152 -6.96 -4.89 6.67
N SER A 153 -7.96 -5.16 7.50
CA SER A 153 -8.77 -4.13 8.17
C SER A 153 -7.93 -3.26 9.08
N LEU A 154 -6.99 -3.85 9.84
CA LEU A 154 -6.06 -3.13 10.69
C LEU A 154 -5.18 -2.16 9.89
N VAL A 155 -4.61 -2.59 8.77
CA VAL A 155 -3.75 -1.72 7.93
C VAL A 155 -4.56 -0.52 7.42
N ASN A 156 -5.79 -0.73 6.95
CA ASN A 156 -6.67 0.35 6.48
C ASN A 156 -7.10 1.30 7.60
N LEU A 157 -7.39 0.75 8.78
CA LEU A 157 -7.75 1.55 9.96
C LEU A 157 -6.58 2.39 10.46
N ALA A 158 -5.36 1.83 10.48
CA ALA A 158 -4.16 2.57 10.83
C ALA A 158 -3.85 3.70 9.83
N ARG A 159 -4.10 3.47 8.54
CA ARG A 159 -3.99 4.49 7.48
C ARG A 159 -4.99 5.64 7.67
N LEU A 160 -6.18 5.34 8.17
CA LEU A 160 -7.21 6.35 8.46
C LEU A 160 -6.89 7.13 9.75
N ILE A 161 -6.61 6.43 10.84
CA ILE A 161 -6.46 7.03 12.18
C ILE A 161 -5.09 7.65 12.38
N GLY A 162 -4.02 7.03 11.85
CA GLY A 162 -2.64 7.46 12.09
C GLY A 162 -2.37 8.92 11.73
N PRO A 163 -2.68 9.37 10.50
CA PRO A 163 -2.49 10.76 10.11
C PRO A 163 -3.29 11.77 10.94
N ALA A 164 -4.56 11.45 11.30
CA ALA A 164 -5.36 12.32 12.15
C ALA A 164 -4.74 12.49 13.53
N LEU A 165 -4.34 11.39 14.17
CA LEU A 165 -3.66 11.43 15.45
C LEU A 165 -2.32 12.17 15.35
N SER A 166 -1.56 11.91 14.29
CA SER A 166 -0.30 12.62 14.04
C SER A 166 -0.52 14.12 13.97
N GLY A 167 -1.51 14.58 13.19
CA GLY A 167 -1.81 16.00 13.07
C GLY A 167 -2.13 16.67 14.42
N ILE A 168 -2.98 16.04 15.22
CA ILE A 168 -3.34 16.54 16.56
C ILE A 168 -2.11 16.58 17.49
N ILE A 169 -1.29 15.52 17.49
CA ILE A 169 -0.10 15.43 18.34
C ILE A 169 0.95 16.44 17.91
N LEU A 170 1.18 16.58 16.61
CA LEU A 170 2.13 17.55 16.06
C LEU A 170 1.81 18.99 16.47
N VAL A 171 0.52 19.37 16.47
CA VAL A 171 0.08 20.71 16.86
C VAL A 171 0.20 20.92 18.37
N LYS A 172 -0.22 19.93 19.18
CA LYS A 172 -0.29 20.10 20.65
C LYS A 172 1.03 19.84 21.36
N PHE A 173 1.79 18.85 20.91
CA PHE A 173 2.96 18.33 21.62
C PHE A 173 4.25 18.34 20.78
N GLY A 174 4.14 18.65 19.51
CA GLY A 174 5.28 18.68 18.59
C GLY A 174 5.69 17.30 18.03
N ALA A 175 6.61 17.35 17.06
CA ALA A 175 7.04 16.16 16.32
C ALA A 175 7.83 15.16 17.16
N GLY A 176 8.62 15.63 18.12
CA GLY A 176 9.40 14.77 19.01
C GLY A 176 8.54 13.81 19.81
N VAL A 177 7.41 14.29 20.35
CA VAL A 177 6.44 13.44 21.05
C VAL A 177 5.77 12.45 20.11
N CYS A 178 5.43 12.86 18.89
CA CYS A 178 4.88 11.96 17.86
C CYS A 178 5.82 10.77 17.59
N PHE A 179 7.12 11.03 17.42
CA PHE A 179 8.12 9.98 17.18
C PHE A 179 8.39 9.13 18.43
N LEU A 180 8.37 9.73 19.61
CA LEU A 180 8.49 9.00 20.89
C LEU A 180 7.35 8.02 21.09
N LEU A 181 6.11 8.43 20.80
CA LEU A 181 4.93 7.55 20.88
C LEU A 181 5.05 6.37 19.91
N ASN A 182 5.60 6.59 18.72
CA ASN A 182 5.87 5.48 17.81
C ASN A 182 6.97 4.56 18.35
N ALA A 183 8.05 5.09 18.91
CA ALA A 183 9.07 4.27 19.57
C ALA A 183 8.47 3.39 20.67
N VAL A 184 7.63 3.97 21.55
CA VAL A 184 6.91 3.22 22.59
C VAL A 184 5.98 2.16 21.98
N SER A 185 5.34 2.44 20.83
CA SER A 185 4.48 1.46 20.15
C SER A 185 5.24 0.20 19.69
N PHE A 186 6.51 0.35 19.29
CA PHE A 186 7.38 -0.80 18.98
C PHE A 186 7.69 -1.66 20.21
N VAL A 187 7.79 -1.07 21.41
CA VAL A 187 7.93 -1.86 22.64
C VAL A 187 6.72 -2.78 22.83
N ALA A 188 5.51 -2.31 22.53
CA ALA A 188 4.29 -3.14 22.62
C ALA A 188 4.35 -4.34 21.66
N VAL A 189 4.81 -4.15 20.42
CA VAL A 189 4.99 -5.27 19.46
C VAL A 189 6.06 -6.24 19.92
N ILE A 190 7.22 -5.73 20.34
CA ILE A 190 8.33 -6.59 20.81
C ILE A 190 7.86 -7.42 21.99
N THR A 191 7.17 -6.80 22.95
CA THR A 191 6.61 -7.51 24.11
C THR A 191 5.62 -8.58 23.67
N SER A 192 4.71 -8.25 22.75
CA SER A 192 3.74 -9.24 22.24
C SER A 192 4.43 -10.39 21.51
N LEU A 193 5.47 -10.12 20.71
CA LEU A 193 6.26 -11.17 20.06
C LEU A 193 6.95 -12.08 21.08
N LEU A 194 7.56 -11.54 22.12
CA LEU A 194 8.23 -12.32 23.18
C LEU A 194 7.26 -13.21 23.97
N LEU A 195 5.98 -12.85 24.06
CA LEU A 195 4.93 -13.64 24.69
C LEU A 195 4.35 -14.75 23.80
N ILE A 196 4.65 -14.73 22.50
CA ILE A 196 4.20 -15.74 21.54
C ILE A 196 5.05 -17.01 21.71
N LYS A 197 4.36 -18.14 21.73
CA LYS A 197 4.99 -19.47 21.77
C LYS A 197 4.82 -20.16 20.42
N LEU A 198 5.89 -20.25 19.64
CA LEU A 198 5.89 -20.94 18.35
C LEU A 198 6.54 -22.31 18.48
N PRO A 199 6.11 -23.29 17.65
CA PRO A 199 6.82 -24.56 17.51
C PRO A 199 8.22 -24.32 16.91
N GLU A 200 9.10 -25.31 17.02
CA GLU A 200 10.44 -25.25 16.45
C GLU A 200 10.36 -25.04 14.92
N TYR A 201 11.15 -24.07 14.46
CA TYR A 201 11.21 -23.73 13.04
C TYR A 201 12.07 -24.72 12.27
N ASN A 202 11.46 -25.44 11.34
CA ASN A 202 12.16 -26.27 10.38
C ASN A 202 12.23 -25.55 9.03
N PRO A 203 13.40 -25.06 8.59
CA PRO A 203 13.52 -24.32 7.35
C PRO A 203 13.20 -25.21 6.15
N PRO A 204 12.32 -24.77 5.23
CA PRO A 204 12.08 -25.49 3.99
C PRO A 204 13.33 -25.45 3.09
N HIS A 205 13.65 -26.57 2.43
CA HIS A 205 14.76 -26.65 1.48
C HIS A 205 14.35 -26.00 0.14
N VAL A 206 14.58 -24.70 -0.02
CA VAL A 206 14.31 -23.97 -1.28
C VAL A 206 15.61 -23.85 -2.09
N LYS A 207 15.67 -24.51 -3.27
CA LYS A 207 16.83 -24.50 -4.19
C LYS A 207 16.55 -23.75 -5.51
N LYS A 208 15.78 -22.66 -5.55
CA LYS A 208 15.49 -21.99 -6.83
C LYS A 208 16.31 -20.72 -7.02
N LYS A 209 16.80 -20.47 -8.26
CA LYS A 209 17.48 -19.23 -8.65
C LYS A 209 16.43 -18.18 -9.02
N VAL A 210 16.44 -17.07 -8.32
CA VAL A 210 15.47 -15.97 -8.49
C VAL A 210 15.51 -15.35 -9.89
N THR A 211 16.68 -15.26 -10.51
CA THR A 211 16.83 -14.70 -11.86
C THR A 211 16.10 -15.49 -12.93
N SER A 212 16.03 -16.84 -12.82
CA SER A 212 15.25 -17.66 -13.76
C SER A 212 13.75 -17.47 -13.58
N GLU A 213 13.28 -17.29 -12.33
CA GLU A 213 11.88 -17.08 -12.04
C GLU A 213 11.37 -15.73 -12.57
N LEU A 214 12.18 -14.67 -12.50
CA LEU A 214 11.84 -13.37 -13.10
C LEU A 214 11.74 -13.47 -14.63
N MET A 215 12.71 -14.15 -15.29
CA MET A 215 12.67 -14.32 -16.75
C MET A 215 11.45 -15.13 -17.20
N GLU A 216 11.12 -16.21 -16.49
CA GLU A 216 9.92 -17.01 -16.78
C GLU A 216 8.62 -16.18 -16.57
N GLY A 217 8.56 -15.34 -15.52
CA GLY A 217 7.47 -14.41 -15.31
C GLY A 217 7.32 -13.40 -16.44
N PHE A 218 8.43 -12.82 -16.91
CA PHE A 218 8.43 -11.87 -18.03
C PHE A 218 7.96 -12.53 -19.34
N LEU A 219 8.44 -13.73 -19.66
CA LEU A 219 8.00 -14.49 -20.83
C LEU A 219 6.51 -14.83 -20.76
N TYR A 220 6.02 -15.21 -19.59
CA TYR A 220 4.60 -15.47 -19.36
C TYR A 220 3.75 -14.22 -19.63
N LEU A 221 4.18 -13.04 -19.15
CA LEU A 221 3.47 -11.78 -19.42
C LEU A 221 3.46 -11.41 -20.90
N LYS A 222 4.53 -11.74 -21.64
CA LYS A 222 4.58 -11.55 -23.11
C LYS A 222 3.60 -12.46 -23.85
N GLN A 223 3.36 -13.67 -23.33
CA GLN A 223 2.37 -14.61 -23.87
C GLN A 223 0.94 -14.28 -23.42
N ASN A 224 0.76 -13.54 -22.32
CA ASN A 224 -0.52 -13.12 -21.76
C ASN A 224 -0.67 -11.59 -21.76
N PRO A 225 -0.84 -10.95 -22.93
CA PRO A 225 -0.82 -9.49 -23.06
C PRO A 225 -1.90 -8.79 -22.24
N ALA A 226 -3.05 -9.44 -21.99
CA ALA A 226 -4.11 -8.90 -21.16
C ALA A 226 -3.65 -8.60 -19.72
N ILE A 227 -2.85 -9.50 -19.13
CA ILE A 227 -2.27 -9.30 -17.77
C ILE A 227 -1.17 -8.24 -17.85
N GLY A 228 -0.32 -8.29 -18.88
CA GLY A 228 0.75 -7.33 -19.12
C GLY A 228 0.24 -5.89 -19.24
N ILE A 229 -0.86 -5.68 -19.96
CA ILE A 229 -1.51 -4.37 -20.11
C ILE A 229 -2.02 -3.83 -18.77
N ILE A 230 -2.63 -4.67 -17.93
CA ILE A 230 -3.09 -4.26 -16.60
C ILE A 230 -1.91 -3.87 -15.69
N LEU A 231 -0.82 -4.62 -15.74
CA LEU A 231 0.40 -4.29 -14.98
C LEU A 231 1.06 -3.01 -15.47
N LEU A 232 1.09 -2.78 -16.79
CA LEU A 232 1.60 -1.53 -17.38
C LEU A 232 0.74 -0.34 -16.96
N MET A 233 -0.58 -0.48 -17.04
CA MET A 233 -1.52 0.55 -16.57
C MET A 233 -1.31 0.86 -15.07
N LEU A 234 -1.20 -0.17 -14.23
CA LEU A 234 -0.92 -0.01 -12.81
C LEU A 234 0.42 0.70 -12.56
N SER A 235 1.46 0.35 -13.34
CA SER A 235 2.78 1.00 -13.28
C SER A 235 2.69 2.49 -13.62
N LEU A 236 1.98 2.85 -14.69
CA LEU A 236 1.80 4.25 -15.09
C LEU A 236 0.99 5.04 -14.06
N VAL A 237 -0.10 4.46 -13.54
CA VAL A 237 -0.88 5.10 -12.47
C VAL A 237 -0.04 5.25 -11.20
N SER A 238 0.76 4.24 -10.84
CA SER A 238 1.64 4.29 -9.65
C SER A 238 2.78 5.31 -9.80
N LEU A 239 3.26 5.53 -11.02
CA LEU A 239 4.33 6.48 -11.30
C LEU A 239 3.81 7.92 -11.38
N LEU A 240 2.68 8.14 -12.07
CA LEU A 240 2.26 9.47 -12.49
C LEU A 240 1.08 10.03 -11.68
N VAL A 241 0.25 9.16 -11.09
CA VAL A 241 -1.00 9.58 -10.45
C VAL A 241 -0.99 9.34 -8.94
N LEU A 242 -0.67 8.12 -8.48
CA LEU A 242 -0.71 7.79 -7.04
C LEU A 242 0.20 8.64 -6.15
N PRO A 243 1.31 9.25 -6.62
CA PRO A 243 2.11 10.13 -5.78
C PRO A 243 1.47 11.47 -5.41
N TYR A 244 0.17 11.65 -5.61
CA TYR A 244 -0.57 12.86 -5.23
C TYR A 244 -0.45 13.18 -3.73
N ASP A 245 -0.29 12.15 -2.88
CA ASP A 245 -0.13 12.32 -1.44
C ASP A 245 1.16 13.07 -1.06
N THR A 246 2.16 13.11 -1.95
CA THR A 246 3.38 13.91 -1.81
C THR A 246 3.09 15.40 -1.65
N LEU A 247 2.02 15.90 -2.28
CA LEU A 247 1.70 17.33 -2.33
C LEU A 247 0.82 17.80 -1.17
N LEU A 248 0.23 16.89 -0.40
CA LEU A 248 -0.75 17.23 0.65
C LEU A 248 -0.25 18.19 1.73
N PRO A 249 1.03 18.14 2.19
CA PRO A 249 1.54 19.13 3.15
C PRO A 249 1.51 20.55 2.61
N GLU A 250 1.80 20.75 1.31
CA GLU A 250 1.72 22.05 0.66
C GLU A 250 0.28 22.55 0.57
N PHE A 251 -0.67 21.68 0.20
CA PHE A 251 -2.09 22.01 0.24
C PHE A 251 -2.52 22.44 1.64
N ALA A 252 -2.14 21.68 2.67
CA ALA A 252 -2.50 22.02 4.04
C ALA A 252 -1.95 23.37 4.48
N LYS A 253 -0.67 23.66 4.16
CA LYS A 253 0.03 24.85 4.65
C LYS A 253 -0.23 26.09 3.81
N VAL A 254 -0.18 25.96 2.47
CA VAL A 254 -0.21 27.10 1.55
C VAL A 254 -1.65 27.41 1.08
N ILE A 255 -2.39 26.38 0.62
CA ILE A 255 -3.71 26.57 0.03
C ILE A 255 -4.76 26.77 1.13
N PHE A 256 -4.82 25.86 2.11
CA PHE A 256 -5.79 25.96 3.21
C PHE A 256 -5.28 26.82 4.39
N LYS A 257 -4.06 27.34 4.32
CA LYS A 257 -3.43 28.17 5.37
C LYS A 257 -3.53 27.54 6.77
N GLY A 258 -3.48 26.22 6.81
CA GLY A 258 -3.62 25.40 8.00
C GLY A 258 -2.28 24.95 8.58
N ASP A 259 -2.37 23.92 9.40
CA ASP A 259 -1.26 23.35 10.17
C ASP A 259 -1.14 21.83 9.95
N ALA A 260 -0.39 21.15 10.82
CA ALA A 260 -0.23 19.70 10.79
C ALA A 260 -1.56 18.95 10.98
N ALA A 261 -2.51 19.51 11.72
CA ALA A 261 -3.82 18.89 11.88
C ALA A 261 -4.60 18.92 10.56
N THR A 262 -4.53 20.03 9.82
CA THR A 262 -5.10 20.14 8.48
C THR A 262 -4.54 19.07 7.54
N PHE A 263 -3.22 18.88 7.51
CA PHE A 263 -2.59 17.80 6.74
C PHE A 263 -3.07 16.42 7.20
N GLY A 264 -3.15 16.21 8.52
CA GLY A 264 -3.64 14.97 9.10
C GLY A 264 -5.09 14.66 8.69
N TYR A 265 -5.97 15.68 8.70
CA TYR A 265 -7.36 15.52 8.27
C TYR A 265 -7.46 15.17 6.79
N ILE A 266 -6.78 15.90 5.89
CA ILE A 266 -6.79 15.60 4.46
C ILE A 266 -6.36 14.14 4.22
N SER A 267 -5.25 13.72 4.81
CA SER A 267 -4.74 12.34 4.69
C SER A 267 -5.72 11.31 5.24
N SER A 268 -6.41 11.61 6.33
CA SER A 268 -7.40 10.72 6.95
C SER A 268 -8.67 10.59 6.11
N PHE A 269 -9.16 11.67 5.51
CA PHE A 269 -10.30 11.61 4.59
C PHE A 269 -9.97 10.81 3.32
N MET A 270 -8.74 10.89 2.81
CA MET A 270 -8.27 9.99 1.76
C MET A 270 -8.23 8.53 2.25
N GLY A 271 -7.79 8.29 3.49
CA GLY A 271 -7.85 6.98 4.14
C GLY A 271 -9.29 6.45 4.30
N LEU A 272 -10.24 7.31 4.62
CA LEU A 272 -11.67 6.98 4.68
C LEU A 272 -12.20 6.53 3.31
N GLY A 273 -11.84 7.27 2.27
CA GLY A 273 -12.15 6.88 0.88
C GLY A 273 -11.54 5.53 0.51
N ALA A 274 -10.29 5.29 0.87
CA ALA A 274 -9.62 4.01 0.63
C ALA A 274 -10.32 2.84 1.32
N LEU A 275 -10.77 3.03 2.58
CA LEU A 275 -11.56 2.05 3.30
C LEU A 275 -12.91 1.79 2.62
N ALA A 276 -13.63 2.84 2.25
CA ALA A 276 -14.89 2.73 1.53
C ALA A 276 -14.72 2.01 0.19
N GLY A 277 -13.63 2.26 -0.54
CA GLY A 277 -13.29 1.58 -1.79
C GLY A 277 -13.07 0.08 -1.62
N THR A 278 -12.36 -0.35 -0.57
CA THR A 278 -12.16 -1.78 -0.29
C THR A 278 -13.46 -2.47 0.09
N LEU A 279 -14.33 -1.82 0.88
CA LEU A 279 -15.65 -2.35 1.25
C LEU A 279 -16.58 -2.43 0.04
N PHE A 280 -16.57 -1.43 -0.84
CA PHE A 280 -17.30 -1.45 -2.10
C PHE A 280 -16.92 -2.67 -2.94
N LEU A 281 -15.63 -2.94 -3.11
CA LEU A 281 -15.17 -4.11 -3.87
C LEU A 281 -15.60 -5.43 -3.26
N ALA A 282 -15.59 -5.54 -1.93
CA ALA A 282 -16.05 -6.73 -1.23
C ALA A 282 -17.56 -6.98 -1.42
N SER A 283 -18.35 -5.94 -1.75
CA SER A 283 -19.80 -6.02 -2.00
C SER A 283 -20.16 -6.36 -3.45
N LEU A 284 -19.20 -6.39 -4.38
CA LEU A 284 -19.46 -6.68 -5.78
C LEU A 284 -19.99 -8.11 -5.98
N LYS A 285 -20.99 -8.24 -6.83
CA LYS A 285 -21.59 -9.54 -7.18
C LYS A 285 -20.62 -10.39 -8.02
N LYS A 286 -20.71 -11.72 -7.89
CA LYS A 286 -20.00 -12.64 -8.78
C LYS A 286 -20.43 -12.40 -10.23
N GLY A 287 -19.46 -12.31 -11.16
CA GLY A 287 -19.73 -12.03 -12.57
C GLY A 287 -19.68 -10.55 -12.96
N THR A 288 -19.45 -9.63 -12.01
CA THR A 288 -19.21 -8.22 -12.34
C THR A 288 -17.94 -8.08 -13.19
N ASP A 289 -18.03 -7.34 -14.29
CA ASP A 289 -16.86 -7.04 -15.14
C ASP A 289 -15.88 -6.11 -14.43
N LEU A 290 -14.86 -6.70 -13.81
CA LEU A 290 -13.85 -5.96 -13.05
C LEU A 290 -13.05 -4.97 -13.91
N LYS A 291 -12.94 -5.18 -15.24
CA LYS A 291 -12.24 -4.27 -16.14
C LYS A 291 -12.98 -2.93 -16.26
N ILE A 292 -14.31 -2.98 -16.36
CA ILE A 292 -15.15 -1.77 -16.40
C ILE A 292 -15.08 -1.05 -15.05
N VAL A 293 -15.21 -1.78 -13.94
CA VAL A 293 -15.11 -1.21 -12.60
C VAL A 293 -13.75 -0.55 -12.38
N LEU A 294 -12.67 -1.15 -12.90
CA LEU A 294 -11.32 -0.60 -12.85
C LEU A 294 -11.24 0.77 -13.54
N LEU A 295 -11.73 0.87 -14.78
CA LEU A 295 -11.73 2.13 -15.54
C LEU A 295 -12.54 3.21 -14.84
N ILE A 296 -13.73 2.87 -14.33
CA ILE A 296 -14.57 3.82 -13.59
C ILE A 296 -13.83 4.35 -12.35
N ASN A 297 -13.12 3.48 -11.61
CA ASN A 297 -12.38 3.92 -10.42
C ASN A 297 -11.17 4.81 -10.75
N ILE A 298 -10.49 4.59 -11.88
CA ILE A 298 -9.42 5.50 -12.33
C ILE A 298 -10.01 6.86 -12.72
N ILE A 299 -11.19 6.89 -13.35
CA ILE A 299 -11.89 8.13 -13.69
C ILE A 299 -12.33 8.86 -12.40
N ILE A 300 -12.87 8.14 -11.42
CA ILE A 300 -13.23 8.70 -10.11
C ILE A 300 -12.00 9.32 -9.43
N LEU A 301 -10.86 8.63 -9.45
CA LEU A 301 -9.59 9.16 -8.95
C LEU A 301 -9.20 10.44 -9.69
N GLY A 302 -9.24 10.43 -11.02
CA GLY A 302 -8.89 11.59 -11.85
C GLY A 302 -9.76 12.81 -11.55
N PHE A 303 -11.08 12.66 -11.55
CA PHE A 303 -11.99 13.75 -11.20
C PHE A 303 -11.82 14.23 -9.75
N GLY A 304 -11.63 13.30 -8.80
CA GLY A 304 -11.37 13.64 -7.40
C GLY A 304 -10.15 14.55 -7.26
N LEU A 305 -9.02 14.20 -7.93
CA LEU A 305 -7.80 15.00 -7.92
C LEU A 305 -7.98 16.37 -8.61
N MET A 306 -8.66 16.39 -9.77
CA MET A 306 -8.93 17.64 -10.48
C MET A 306 -9.78 18.60 -9.66
N LEU A 307 -10.84 18.12 -9.05
CA LEU A 307 -11.74 18.94 -8.22
C LEU A 307 -11.05 19.38 -6.93
N PHE A 308 -10.20 18.53 -6.33
CA PHE A 308 -9.43 18.90 -5.15
C PHE A 308 -8.36 19.96 -5.47
N SER A 309 -7.81 19.99 -6.68
CA SER A 309 -6.61 20.77 -7.04
C SER A 309 -6.76 22.28 -6.85
N HIS A 310 -7.96 22.86 -7.07
CA HIS A 310 -8.22 24.31 -7.06
C HIS A 310 -9.35 24.71 -6.12
N ILE A 311 -9.73 23.83 -5.18
CA ILE A 311 -10.78 24.13 -4.21
C ILE A 311 -10.20 24.81 -2.97
N ASP A 312 -10.73 25.97 -2.59
CA ASP A 312 -10.34 26.73 -1.40
C ASP A 312 -11.25 26.42 -0.19
N TYR A 313 -12.43 25.85 -0.43
CA TYR A 313 -13.40 25.53 0.62
C TYR A 313 -13.09 24.16 1.24
N PHE A 314 -12.54 24.18 2.46
CA PHE A 314 -12.00 22.98 3.14
C PHE A 314 -12.99 21.81 3.26
N PRO A 315 -14.29 21.97 3.65
CA PRO A 315 -15.22 20.85 3.71
C PRO A 315 -15.42 20.14 2.37
N MET A 316 -15.47 20.90 1.27
CA MET A 316 -15.61 20.35 -0.08
C MET A 316 -14.32 19.62 -0.50
N ALA A 317 -13.17 20.17 -0.11
CA ALA A 317 -11.87 19.50 -0.31
C ALA A 317 -11.83 18.13 0.37
N MET A 318 -12.41 17.97 1.56
CA MET A 318 -12.49 16.66 2.24
C MET A 318 -13.33 15.66 1.46
N LEU A 319 -14.42 16.09 0.83
CA LEU A 319 -15.24 15.25 -0.06
C LEU A 319 -14.40 14.75 -1.26
N PHE A 320 -13.66 15.64 -1.92
CA PHE A 320 -12.84 15.28 -3.08
C PHE A 320 -11.61 14.45 -2.69
N ALA A 321 -11.03 14.70 -1.51
CA ALA A 321 -10.01 13.85 -0.92
C ALA A 321 -10.52 12.41 -0.70
N THR A 322 -11.73 12.27 -0.13
CA THR A 322 -12.38 10.96 0.05
C THR A 322 -12.63 10.27 -1.29
N MET A 323 -13.11 11.00 -2.29
CA MET A 323 -13.32 10.49 -3.65
C MET A 323 -12.01 10.01 -4.29
N SER A 324 -10.93 10.76 -4.13
CA SER A 324 -9.60 10.39 -4.64
C SER A 324 -9.06 9.14 -3.94
N GLY A 325 -9.18 9.06 -2.63
CA GLY A 325 -8.78 7.88 -1.85
C GLY A 325 -9.57 6.62 -2.23
N PHE A 326 -10.89 6.77 -2.46
CA PHE A 326 -11.76 5.69 -2.94
C PHE A 326 -11.27 5.15 -4.29
N GLY A 327 -11.06 6.01 -5.29
CA GLY A 327 -10.60 5.62 -6.61
C GLY A 327 -9.21 4.98 -6.57
N ALA A 328 -8.26 5.56 -5.83
CA ALA A 328 -6.89 5.08 -5.71
C ALA A 328 -6.80 3.67 -5.13
N MET A 329 -7.51 3.39 -4.04
CA MET A 329 -7.47 2.08 -3.41
C MET A 329 -8.27 1.03 -4.18
N SER A 330 -9.44 1.40 -4.69
CA SER A 330 -10.28 0.51 -5.48
C SER A 330 -9.55 0.04 -6.74
N GLN A 331 -8.96 0.95 -7.53
CA GLN A 331 -8.26 0.58 -8.75
C GLN A 331 -7.06 -0.35 -8.47
N THR A 332 -6.27 -0.08 -7.42
CA THR A 332 -5.13 -0.91 -7.04
C THR A 332 -5.58 -2.31 -6.64
N THR A 333 -6.64 -2.42 -5.83
CA THR A 333 -7.18 -3.71 -5.38
C THR A 333 -7.83 -4.49 -6.53
N ILE A 334 -8.50 -3.81 -7.47
CA ILE A 334 -9.08 -4.47 -8.66
C ILE A 334 -7.96 -5.02 -9.56
N CYS A 335 -6.89 -4.25 -9.81
CA CYS A 335 -5.73 -4.74 -10.55
C CYS A 335 -5.16 -6.02 -9.93
N LEU A 336 -4.95 -6.01 -8.59
CA LEU A 336 -4.51 -7.16 -7.83
C LEU A 336 -5.44 -8.36 -8.05
N THR A 337 -6.75 -8.16 -7.94
CA THR A 337 -7.75 -9.21 -8.10
C THR A 337 -7.75 -9.79 -9.52
N ILE A 338 -7.74 -8.92 -10.55
CA ILE A 338 -7.74 -9.38 -11.96
C ILE A 338 -6.47 -10.19 -12.22
N VAL A 339 -5.31 -9.73 -11.79
CA VAL A 339 -4.05 -10.43 -11.97
C VAL A 339 -4.07 -11.78 -11.25
N GLN A 340 -4.53 -11.84 -9.99
CA GLN A 340 -4.59 -13.10 -9.23
C GLN A 340 -5.54 -14.14 -9.82
N VAL A 341 -6.70 -13.71 -10.34
CA VAL A 341 -7.72 -14.62 -10.87
C VAL A 341 -7.33 -15.14 -12.26
N ASN A 342 -6.73 -14.29 -13.11
CA ASN A 342 -6.40 -14.65 -14.48
C ASN A 342 -5.00 -15.27 -14.65
N THR A 343 -4.20 -15.36 -13.59
CA THR A 343 -2.87 -15.98 -13.63
C THR A 343 -2.93 -17.42 -13.17
N GLU A 344 -2.34 -18.34 -13.96
CA GLU A 344 -2.22 -19.74 -13.64
C GLU A 344 -1.53 -19.97 -12.28
N ALA A 345 -1.96 -20.97 -11.52
CA ALA A 345 -1.52 -21.20 -10.15
C ALA A 345 0.00 -21.31 -10.01
N HIS A 346 0.68 -21.97 -10.97
CA HIS A 346 2.13 -22.16 -10.95
C HIS A 346 2.95 -20.91 -11.31
N MET A 347 2.33 -19.90 -12.00
CA MET A 347 2.95 -18.63 -12.38
C MET A 347 2.58 -17.47 -11.46
N ARG A 348 1.57 -17.67 -10.60
CA ARG A 348 0.99 -16.61 -9.77
C ARG A 348 2.03 -15.87 -8.92
N GLY A 349 2.94 -16.57 -8.28
CA GLY A 349 3.99 -15.93 -7.47
C GLY A 349 4.88 -14.98 -8.27
N ARG A 350 5.27 -15.40 -9.49
CA ARG A 350 6.14 -14.62 -10.39
C ARG A 350 5.43 -13.36 -10.91
N VAL A 351 4.18 -13.51 -11.35
CA VAL A 351 3.37 -12.37 -11.85
C VAL A 351 3.06 -11.39 -10.70
N MET A 352 2.82 -11.90 -9.49
CA MET A 352 2.63 -11.05 -8.30
C MET A 352 3.88 -10.24 -7.94
N SER A 353 5.08 -10.73 -8.23
CA SER A 353 6.31 -9.96 -8.07
C SER A 353 6.34 -8.75 -9.03
N PHE A 354 5.91 -8.90 -10.29
CA PHE A 354 5.78 -7.77 -11.22
C PHE A 354 4.73 -6.77 -10.77
N LEU A 355 3.62 -7.23 -10.19
CA LEU A 355 2.61 -6.34 -9.60
C LEU A 355 3.20 -5.55 -8.43
N ALA A 356 3.95 -6.19 -7.54
CA ALA A 356 4.63 -5.52 -6.45
C ALA A 356 5.64 -4.48 -6.95
N MET A 357 6.40 -4.79 -8.03
CA MET A 357 7.30 -3.83 -8.69
C MET A 357 6.52 -2.65 -9.28
N SER A 358 5.36 -2.88 -9.88
CA SER A 358 4.49 -1.83 -10.45
C SER A 358 3.99 -0.83 -9.40
N VAL A 359 3.79 -1.26 -8.17
CA VAL A 359 3.33 -0.38 -7.08
C VAL A 359 4.53 0.14 -6.27
N PHE A 360 5.27 -0.76 -5.62
CA PHE A 360 6.31 -0.37 -4.65
C PHE A 360 7.60 0.17 -5.29
N GLY A 361 7.83 -0.12 -6.58
CA GLY A 361 8.95 0.43 -7.33
C GLY A 361 8.60 1.77 -7.98
N MET A 362 7.42 1.88 -8.60
CA MET A 362 7.04 3.06 -9.37
C MET A 362 6.58 4.23 -8.49
N LEU A 363 5.89 3.98 -7.38
CA LEU A 363 5.35 5.03 -6.52
C LEU A 363 6.44 5.94 -5.92
N PRO A 364 7.54 5.44 -5.33
CA PRO A 364 8.58 6.33 -4.81
C PRO A 364 9.31 7.10 -5.91
N LEU A 365 9.54 6.50 -7.08
CA LEU A 365 10.06 7.21 -8.25
C LEU A 365 9.11 8.32 -8.69
N GLY A 366 7.83 8.02 -8.74
CA GLY A 366 6.78 8.99 -9.03
C GLY A 366 6.75 10.14 -8.02
N SER A 367 6.89 9.85 -6.72
CA SER A 367 6.93 10.89 -5.69
C SER A 367 8.08 11.89 -5.90
N LEU A 368 9.25 11.40 -6.33
CA LEU A 368 10.38 12.24 -6.65
C LEU A 368 10.10 13.12 -7.90
N ILE A 369 9.54 12.52 -8.96
CA ILE A 369 9.18 13.22 -10.19
C ILE A 369 8.10 14.28 -9.92
N ILE A 370 7.03 13.91 -9.25
CA ILE A 370 5.91 14.81 -8.94
C ILE A 370 6.34 15.94 -8.00
N GLY A 371 7.15 15.63 -6.98
CA GLY A 371 7.74 16.66 -6.12
C GLY A 371 8.61 17.66 -6.89
N SER A 372 9.40 17.17 -7.86
CA SER A 372 10.24 18.02 -8.73
C SER A 372 9.38 18.90 -9.66
N ILE A 373 8.37 18.34 -10.29
CA ILE A 373 7.46 19.09 -11.18
C ILE A 373 6.71 20.16 -10.38
N SER A 374 6.20 19.79 -9.20
CA SER A 374 5.47 20.71 -8.34
C SER A 374 6.30 21.92 -7.88
N GLN A 375 7.61 21.76 -7.74
CA GLN A 375 8.52 22.86 -7.44
C GLN A 375 8.49 23.98 -8.50
N HIS A 376 8.17 23.64 -9.75
CA HIS A 376 8.16 24.58 -10.88
C HIS A 376 6.79 25.12 -11.23
N ILE A 377 5.76 24.27 -11.21
CA ILE A 377 4.39 24.66 -11.65
C ILE A 377 3.41 24.80 -10.49
N GLY A 378 3.83 24.52 -9.24
CA GLY A 378 3.01 24.55 -8.04
C GLY A 378 2.17 23.30 -7.82
N ALA A 379 1.80 23.02 -6.57
CA ALA A 379 1.04 21.85 -6.19
C ALA A 379 -0.37 21.78 -6.84
N PRO A 380 -1.16 22.86 -6.93
CA PRO A 380 -2.48 22.81 -7.58
C PRO A 380 -2.42 22.37 -9.04
N ASN A 381 -1.53 22.98 -9.83
CA ASN A 381 -1.38 22.64 -11.26
C ASN A 381 -0.85 21.22 -11.45
N THR A 382 0.09 20.79 -10.60
CA THR A 382 0.63 19.43 -10.64
C THR A 382 -0.47 18.42 -10.36
N LEU A 383 -1.30 18.66 -9.35
CA LEU A 383 -2.40 17.77 -9.00
C LEU A 383 -3.48 17.75 -10.08
N LEU A 384 -3.77 18.87 -10.74
CA LEU A 384 -4.66 18.95 -11.90
C LEU A 384 -4.13 18.07 -13.05
N CYS A 385 -2.83 18.19 -13.35
CA CYS A 385 -2.18 17.36 -14.37
C CYS A 385 -2.26 15.86 -14.02
N GLN A 386 -2.05 15.48 -12.75
CA GLN A 386 -2.18 14.09 -12.31
C GLN A 386 -3.61 13.57 -12.53
N GLY A 387 -4.64 14.39 -12.22
CA GLY A 387 -6.03 14.03 -12.47
C GLY A 387 -6.35 13.86 -13.96
N LEU A 388 -5.84 14.76 -14.81
CA LEU A 388 -5.97 14.65 -16.28
C LEU A 388 -5.25 13.40 -16.82
N ILE A 389 -4.03 13.11 -16.36
CA ILE A 389 -3.28 11.91 -16.73
C ILE A 389 -4.05 10.65 -16.34
N ALA A 390 -4.68 10.60 -15.17
CA ALA A 390 -5.52 9.47 -14.77
C ALA A 390 -6.65 9.21 -15.77
N ILE A 391 -7.36 10.27 -16.18
CA ILE A 391 -8.45 10.17 -17.17
C ILE A 391 -7.91 9.71 -18.53
N ILE A 392 -6.78 10.28 -18.99
CA ILE A 392 -6.14 9.88 -20.25
C ILE A 392 -5.75 8.39 -20.20
N ILE A 393 -5.14 7.93 -19.10
CA ILE A 393 -4.82 6.51 -18.91
C ILE A 393 -6.11 5.67 -19.01
N ALA A 394 -7.19 6.05 -18.32
CA ALA A 394 -8.45 5.31 -18.39
C ALA A 394 -9.00 5.22 -19.82
N ILE A 395 -8.97 6.31 -20.59
CA ILE A 395 -9.44 6.36 -21.98
C ILE A 395 -8.57 5.47 -22.90
N VAL A 396 -7.24 5.63 -22.83
CA VAL A 396 -6.30 4.85 -23.65
C VAL A 396 -6.45 3.35 -23.38
N PHE A 397 -6.45 2.97 -22.12
CA PHE A 397 -6.56 1.55 -21.74
C PHE A 397 -7.96 0.97 -21.94
N SER A 398 -9.02 1.80 -22.01
CA SER A 398 -10.36 1.32 -22.33
C SER A 398 -10.44 0.63 -23.70
N ASN A 399 -9.74 1.16 -24.69
CA ASN A 399 -9.70 0.59 -26.03
C ASN A 399 -9.00 -0.78 -26.06
N PHE A 400 -7.92 -0.95 -25.30
CA PHE A 400 -7.22 -2.23 -25.20
C PHE A 400 -8.04 -3.27 -24.45
N LEU A 401 -8.70 -2.89 -23.35
CA LEU A 401 -9.52 -3.80 -22.56
C LEU A 401 -10.81 -4.24 -23.29
N ARG A 402 -11.35 -3.40 -24.17
CA ARG A 402 -12.50 -3.74 -25.03
C ARG A 402 -12.12 -4.72 -26.14
N LYS A 403 -11.00 -4.53 -26.81
CA LYS A 403 -10.50 -5.44 -27.84
C LYS A 403 -10.27 -6.85 -27.30
N ASP A 404 -9.69 -6.97 -26.12
CA ASP A 404 -9.47 -8.25 -25.47
C ASP A 404 -10.80 -9.00 -25.17
N LYS A 405 -11.86 -8.26 -24.87
CA LYS A 405 -13.20 -8.83 -24.66
C LYS A 405 -13.83 -9.34 -25.96
N LEU A 406 -13.64 -8.63 -27.07
CA LEU A 406 -14.14 -9.03 -28.39
C LEU A 406 -13.43 -10.29 -28.88
N ASN A 407 -12.10 -10.32 -28.81
CA ASN A 407 -11.32 -11.49 -29.19
C ASN A 407 -11.67 -12.74 -28.37
N LYS A 408 -11.93 -12.57 -27.05
CA LYS A 408 -12.34 -13.69 -26.21
C LYS A 408 -13.74 -14.21 -26.59
N LYS A 409 -14.67 -13.31 -26.89
CA LYS A 409 -16.02 -13.67 -27.31
C LYS A 409 -16.02 -14.41 -28.66
N GLU A 410 -15.22 -13.93 -29.61
CA GLU A 410 -15.04 -14.61 -30.92
C GLU A 410 -14.42 -16.00 -30.74
N MET A 411 -13.43 -16.16 -29.87
CA MET A 411 -12.84 -17.46 -29.54
C MET A 411 -13.82 -18.41 -28.89
N ASP A 412 -14.64 -17.92 -27.93
CA ASP A 412 -15.67 -18.74 -27.28
C ASP A 412 -16.74 -19.17 -28.28
N GLU A 413 -17.20 -18.29 -29.19
CA GLU A 413 -18.12 -18.61 -30.27
C GLU A 413 -17.54 -19.64 -31.27
N LEU A 414 -16.25 -19.53 -31.61
CA LEU A 414 -15.54 -20.50 -32.46
C LEU A 414 -15.45 -21.89 -31.77
N ASN A 415 -15.14 -21.93 -30.49
CA ASN A 415 -15.04 -23.17 -29.72
C ASN A 415 -16.42 -23.85 -29.59
N GLU A 416 -17.50 -23.07 -29.41
CA GLU A 416 -18.88 -23.63 -29.42
C GLU A 416 -19.27 -24.23 -30.76
N VAL A 417 -18.88 -23.56 -31.84
CA VAL A 417 -19.11 -24.09 -33.23
C VAL A 417 -18.29 -25.35 -33.49
N GLU A 418 -17.04 -25.40 -33.03
CA GLU A 418 -16.18 -26.58 -33.13
C GLU A 418 -16.72 -27.77 -32.33
N GLU A 419 -17.21 -27.53 -31.12
CA GLU A 419 -17.88 -28.56 -30.30
C GLU A 419 -19.18 -29.06 -30.95
N GLU A 420 -19.98 -28.20 -31.59
CA GLU A 420 -21.18 -28.61 -32.31
C GLU A 420 -20.85 -29.46 -33.55
N ILE A 421 -19.77 -29.14 -34.29
CA ILE A 421 -19.31 -29.93 -35.44
C ILE A 421 -18.82 -31.32 -34.98
N ILE A 422 -18.04 -31.37 -33.89
CA ILE A 422 -17.55 -32.66 -33.34
C ILE A 422 -18.72 -33.54 -32.85
N LYS A 423 -19.79 -32.96 -32.30
CA LYS A 423 -20.98 -33.72 -31.88
C LYS A 423 -21.85 -34.24 -33.04
N LYS A 424 -21.66 -33.66 -34.23
CA LYS A 424 -22.42 -34.07 -35.47
C LYS A 424 -21.68 -35.10 -36.34
N ILE A 425 -20.39 -35.34 -36.05
CA ILE A 425 -19.55 -36.39 -36.67
C ILE A 425 -19.55 -37.61 -35.75
#